data_cf172e0992f4558197b2e9350aea44fc
#
_entry.id   cf172e0992f4558197b2e9350aea44fc
#
_cell.length_a   1.000
_cell.length_b   1.000
_cell.length_c   1.000
_cell.angle_alpha   90.00
_cell.angle_beta   90.00
_cell.angle_gamma   90.00
#
_symmetry.space_group_name_H-M   'P 1'
#
loop_
_entity.id
_entity.type
_entity.pdbx_description
1 polymer ?
#
loop_
_entity_poly.entity_id
_entity_poly.type
_entity_poly.pdbx_seq_one_letter_code
_entity_poly.pdbx_strand_id
1 'polypeptide(L)'
;VANGMAPEARVRVTQLVFGPYSPYPVAWRVMGPDPHTLRDIADRVKAVLQASPLMRTVNTDWGSRVPVMHFSLNQDRLQASGLSSQSVAQQLQFLLSGIPITTVREDIRAVQVIGRAAGDIRLDPAKIADFTLVGSGGQRVPLSQIGDVSIRMEDPLLRRRDRTPTITVRGDVADNLQPPDVSSALMK
;
A
#
# COMPACT_ATOMS: atom_id res chain seq x y z
N VAL A 1 -14.81 -11.51 -18.23
CA VAL A 1 -14.76 -12.91 -17.77
C VAL A 1 -13.65 -13.09 -16.72
N ALA A 2 -12.41 -12.59 -16.96
CA ALA A 2 -11.29 -12.80 -16.03
C ALA A 2 -11.48 -12.13 -14.65
N ASN A 3 -12.15 -10.98 -14.56
CA ASN A 3 -12.37 -10.26 -13.30
C ASN A 3 -13.33 -10.98 -12.33
N GLY A 4 -14.19 -11.87 -12.85
CA GLY A 4 -15.10 -12.65 -11.99
C GLY A 4 -14.43 -13.86 -11.34
N MET A 5 -13.26 -14.30 -11.86
CA MET A 5 -12.51 -15.46 -11.35
C MET A 5 -11.48 -15.08 -10.27
N ALA A 6 -11.10 -13.82 -10.18
CA ALA A 6 -10.14 -13.30 -9.20
C ALA A 6 -10.56 -11.88 -8.78
N PRO A 7 -11.57 -11.74 -7.90
CA PRO A 7 -12.12 -10.43 -7.51
C PRO A 7 -11.10 -9.53 -6.80
N GLU A 8 -10.10 -10.12 -6.15
CA GLU A 8 -8.99 -9.42 -5.49
C GLU A 8 -7.89 -8.97 -6.45
N ALA A 9 -7.95 -9.37 -7.72
CA ALA A 9 -6.95 -9.05 -8.72
C ALA A 9 -7.53 -8.21 -9.86
N ARG A 10 -6.78 -7.22 -10.32
CA ARG A 10 -7.09 -6.50 -11.55
C ARG A 10 -6.40 -7.17 -12.72
N VAL A 11 -7.17 -7.85 -13.54
CA VAL A 11 -6.67 -8.49 -14.76
C VAL A 11 -6.87 -7.55 -15.95
N ARG A 12 -5.82 -7.34 -16.73
CA ARG A 12 -5.84 -6.54 -17.96
C ARG A 12 -5.16 -7.32 -19.08
N VAL A 13 -5.87 -7.51 -20.17
CA VAL A 13 -5.33 -8.08 -21.40
C VAL A 13 -5.01 -6.93 -22.35
N THR A 14 -3.79 -6.86 -22.86
CA THR A 14 -3.34 -5.83 -23.80
C THR A 14 -2.68 -6.46 -25.00
N GLN A 15 -2.78 -5.80 -26.15
CA GLN A 15 -1.99 -6.16 -27.32
C GLN A 15 -0.55 -5.72 -27.14
N LEU A 16 0.39 -6.46 -27.72
CA LEU A 16 1.78 -6.07 -27.77
C LEU A 16 1.94 -4.87 -28.69
N VAL A 17 2.48 -3.78 -28.14
CA VAL A 17 2.74 -2.53 -28.90
C VAL A 17 4.23 -2.39 -29.09
N PHE A 18 4.67 -2.27 -30.34
CA PHE A 18 6.06 -1.98 -30.70
C PHE A 18 6.21 -0.45 -30.84
N GLY A 19 7.06 0.15 -30.02
CA GLY A 19 7.33 1.58 -30.02
C GLY A 19 7.21 2.25 -28.64
N PRO A 20 7.14 3.59 -28.55
CA PRO A 20 6.96 4.28 -27.29
C PRO A 20 5.66 3.84 -26.61
N TYR A 21 5.79 3.07 -25.56
CA TYR A 21 4.66 2.44 -24.89
C TYR A 21 4.04 3.38 -23.85
N SER A 22 2.79 3.74 -24.05
CA SER A 22 1.94 4.28 -22.98
C SER A 22 1.08 3.14 -22.41
N PRO A 23 1.20 2.82 -21.11
CA PRO A 23 0.45 1.73 -20.52
C PRO A 23 -1.08 1.92 -20.59
N TYR A 24 -1.55 3.15 -20.76
CA TYR A 24 -2.96 3.49 -20.94
C TYR A 24 -3.10 4.57 -22.01
N PRO A 25 -4.03 4.39 -22.97
CA PRO A 25 -4.21 5.33 -24.09
C PRO A 25 -4.72 6.69 -23.63
N VAL A 26 -5.48 6.75 -22.53
CA VAL A 26 -6.00 8.02 -21.99
C VAL A 26 -5.68 8.10 -20.50
N ALA A 27 -5.19 9.29 -20.09
CA ALA A 27 -4.80 9.53 -18.71
C ALA A 27 -4.97 11.01 -18.34
N TRP A 28 -5.65 11.28 -17.23
CA TRP A 28 -5.81 12.62 -16.65
C TRP A 28 -5.03 12.72 -15.35
N ARG A 29 -4.32 13.82 -15.18
CA ARG A 29 -3.55 14.09 -13.96
C ARG A 29 -4.26 15.11 -13.11
N VAL A 30 -4.50 14.75 -11.85
CA VAL A 30 -4.97 15.64 -10.80
C VAL A 30 -3.77 16.00 -9.93
N MET A 31 -3.46 17.27 -9.80
CA MET A 31 -2.29 17.78 -9.08
C MET A 31 -2.71 18.75 -8.00
N GLY A 32 -2.06 18.73 -6.85
CA GLY A 32 -2.33 19.65 -5.75
C GLY A 32 -1.49 19.33 -4.51
N PRO A 33 -1.48 20.24 -3.52
CA PRO A 33 -0.62 20.11 -2.35
C PRO A 33 -1.10 19.05 -1.35
N ASP A 34 -2.43 18.84 -1.23
CA ASP A 34 -3.02 17.95 -0.24
C ASP A 34 -3.41 16.59 -0.85
N PRO A 35 -2.77 15.49 -0.43
CA PRO A 35 -3.06 14.14 -0.91
C PRO A 35 -4.51 13.68 -0.67
N HIS A 36 -5.15 14.10 0.43
CA HIS A 36 -6.52 13.68 0.74
C HIS A 36 -7.52 14.30 -0.23
N THR A 37 -7.45 15.61 -0.40
CA THR A 37 -8.27 16.33 -1.38
C THR A 37 -8.04 15.82 -2.80
N LEU A 38 -6.79 15.52 -3.16
CA LEU A 38 -6.46 14.93 -4.46
C LEU A 38 -7.15 13.59 -4.68
N ARG A 39 -7.16 12.75 -3.67
CA ARG A 39 -7.82 11.44 -3.74
C ARG A 39 -9.31 11.60 -3.99
N ASP A 40 -9.97 12.49 -3.25
CA ASP A 40 -11.42 12.73 -3.38
C ASP A 40 -11.77 13.27 -4.77
N ILE A 41 -10.96 14.18 -5.32
CA ILE A 41 -11.13 14.67 -6.68
C ILE A 41 -10.90 13.56 -7.70
N ALA A 42 -9.83 12.78 -7.56
CA ALA A 42 -9.51 11.69 -8.47
C ALA A 42 -10.58 10.58 -8.45
N ASP A 43 -11.17 10.28 -7.30
CA ASP A 43 -12.25 9.31 -7.19
C ASP A 43 -13.54 9.82 -7.86
N ARG A 44 -13.84 11.12 -7.78
CA ARG A 44 -14.95 11.74 -8.56
C ARG A 44 -14.70 11.68 -10.06
N VAL A 45 -13.49 12.04 -10.51
CA VAL A 45 -13.09 11.92 -11.92
C VAL A 45 -13.19 10.47 -12.38
N LYS A 46 -12.68 9.53 -11.59
CA LYS A 46 -12.77 8.10 -11.88
C LYS A 46 -14.21 7.64 -12.03
N ALA A 47 -15.12 8.07 -11.15
CA ALA A 47 -16.54 7.71 -11.21
C ALA A 47 -17.20 8.21 -12.50
N VAL A 48 -16.94 9.46 -12.91
CA VAL A 48 -17.44 10.02 -14.18
C VAL A 48 -16.92 9.21 -15.37
N LEU A 49 -15.64 8.89 -15.38
CA LEU A 49 -15.03 8.11 -16.47
C LEU A 49 -15.54 6.67 -16.52
N GLN A 50 -15.80 6.07 -15.36
CA GLN A 50 -16.38 4.71 -15.28
C GLN A 50 -17.83 4.66 -15.78
N ALA A 51 -18.59 5.74 -15.60
CA ALA A 51 -19.97 5.84 -16.11
C ALA A 51 -20.03 6.05 -17.63
N SER A 52 -18.91 6.46 -18.25
CA SER A 52 -18.86 6.69 -19.70
C SER A 52 -18.74 5.38 -20.49
N PRO A 53 -19.56 5.15 -21.51
CA PRO A 53 -19.42 3.97 -22.38
C PRO A 53 -18.17 4.02 -23.26
N LEU A 54 -17.51 5.19 -23.35
CA LEU A 54 -16.30 5.39 -24.14
C LEU A 54 -15.03 4.84 -23.47
N MET A 55 -15.11 4.53 -22.16
CA MET A 55 -13.96 4.12 -21.36
C MET A 55 -14.10 2.71 -20.80
N ARG A 56 -12.96 2.02 -20.65
CA ARG A 56 -12.85 0.71 -20.01
C ARG A 56 -11.74 0.70 -18.98
N THR A 57 -11.83 -0.22 -18.01
CA THR A 57 -10.78 -0.48 -17.01
C THR A 57 -10.22 0.77 -16.31
N VAL A 58 -11.08 1.77 -16.05
CA VAL A 58 -10.68 3.03 -15.42
C VAL A 58 -10.12 2.77 -14.02
N ASN A 59 -8.94 3.32 -13.75
CA ASN A 59 -8.24 3.15 -12.47
C ASN A 59 -7.34 4.36 -12.16
N THR A 60 -6.84 4.39 -10.92
CA THR A 60 -5.86 5.38 -10.48
C THR A 60 -4.48 4.73 -10.32
N ASP A 61 -3.43 5.51 -10.46
CA ASP A 61 -2.04 5.04 -10.29
C ASP A 61 -1.60 4.95 -8.82
N TRP A 62 -2.36 5.49 -7.87
CA TRP A 62 -2.11 5.29 -6.44
C TRP A 62 -2.66 3.95 -5.91
N GLY A 63 -3.52 3.28 -6.66
CA GLY A 63 -4.16 2.04 -6.23
C GLY A 63 -5.28 2.25 -5.20
N SER A 64 -5.73 1.17 -4.58
CA SER A 64 -6.70 1.21 -3.50
C SER A 64 -6.00 1.46 -2.17
N ARG A 65 -6.69 2.09 -1.21
CA ARG A 65 -6.19 2.19 0.16
C ARG A 65 -6.03 0.79 0.76
N VAL A 66 -5.02 0.64 1.57
CA VAL A 66 -4.70 -0.59 2.28
C VAL A 66 -4.82 -0.39 3.78
N PRO A 67 -5.19 -1.42 4.56
CA PRO A 67 -5.17 -1.33 6.01
C PRO A 67 -3.71 -1.25 6.49
N VAL A 68 -3.42 -0.24 7.30
CA VAL A 68 -2.13 -0.03 7.95
C VAL A 68 -2.33 -0.02 9.45
N MET A 69 -1.46 -0.70 10.16
CA MET A 69 -1.49 -0.78 11.60
C MET A 69 -0.66 0.33 12.21
N HIS A 70 -1.31 1.17 13.01
CA HIS A 70 -0.69 2.27 13.72
C HIS A 70 -0.50 1.93 15.19
N PHE A 71 0.71 2.17 15.68
CA PHE A 71 1.07 2.04 17.09
C PHE A 71 1.27 3.44 17.67
N SER A 72 0.35 3.87 18.52
CA SER A 72 0.45 5.13 19.27
C SER A 72 1.07 4.86 20.62
N LEU A 73 2.36 5.11 20.77
CA LEU A 73 3.11 4.78 21.97
C LEU A 73 3.02 5.92 23.00
N ASN A 74 2.78 5.57 24.28
CA ASN A 74 2.84 6.48 25.40
C ASN A 74 4.27 6.56 25.94
N GLN A 75 4.92 7.71 25.82
CA GLN A 75 6.32 7.88 26.16
C GLN A 75 6.64 7.66 27.64
N ASP A 76 5.74 8.08 28.53
CA ASP A 76 5.93 7.91 29.98
C ASP A 76 5.89 6.43 30.39
N ARG A 77 4.94 5.68 29.82
CA ARG A 77 4.83 4.24 30.04
C ARG A 77 6.01 3.48 29.43
N LEU A 78 6.52 3.91 28.27
CA LEU A 78 7.72 3.36 27.66
C LEU A 78 8.92 3.50 28.58
N GLN A 79 9.19 4.71 29.07
CA GLN A 79 10.32 4.99 29.96
C GLN A 79 10.21 4.21 31.27
N ALA A 80 9.03 4.18 31.89
CA ALA A 80 8.77 3.40 33.09
C ALA A 80 9.01 1.89 32.88
N SER A 81 8.81 1.41 31.66
CA SER A 81 9.04 0.00 31.27
C SER A 81 10.46 -0.26 30.77
N GLY A 82 11.39 0.71 30.85
CA GLY A 82 12.75 0.56 30.35
C GLY A 82 12.81 0.29 28.83
N LEU A 83 11.81 0.77 28.09
CA LEU A 83 11.73 0.67 26.63
C LEU A 83 11.96 2.04 26.01
N SER A 84 12.48 2.04 24.77
CA SER A 84 12.53 3.21 23.91
C SER A 84 11.69 2.94 22.65
N SER A 85 11.24 4.00 21.98
CA SER A 85 10.54 3.86 20.69
C SER A 85 11.36 3.05 19.67
N GLN A 86 12.68 3.21 19.68
CA GLN A 86 13.59 2.45 18.83
C GLN A 86 13.58 0.95 19.17
N SER A 87 13.69 0.61 20.47
CA SER A 87 13.68 -0.80 20.90
C SER A 87 12.35 -1.47 20.60
N VAL A 88 11.23 -0.76 20.75
CA VAL A 88 9.89 -1.25 20.36
C VAL A 88 9.83 -1.50 18.85
N ALA A 89 10.29 -0.56 18.03
CA ALA A 89 10.29 -0.71 16.57
C ALA A 89 11.13 -1.92 16.12
N GLN A 90 12.31 -2.11 16.70
CA GLN A 90 13.17 -3.25 16.40
C GLN A 90 12.54 -4.60 16.80
N GLN A 91 11.93 -4.66 17.98
CA GLN A 91 11.26 -5.88 18.43
C GLN A 91 10.02 -6.18 17.60
N LEU A 92 9.21 -5.18 17.24
CA LEU A 92 8.08 -5.35 16.33
C LEU A 92 8.53 -5.77 14.93
N GLN A 93 9.62 -5.21 14.42
CA GLN A 93 10.21 -5.64 13.15
C GLN A 93 10.61 -7.11 13.20
N PHE A 94 11.27 -7.55 14.28
CA PHE A 94 11.62 -8.95 14.48
C PHE A 94 10.38 -9.85 14.51
N LEU A 95 9.37 -9.49 15.28
CA LEU A 95 8.15 -10.30 15.46
C LEU A 95 7.31 -10.37 14.17
N LEU A 96 7.13 -9.25 13.47
CA LEU A 96 6.22 -9.15 12.33
C LEU A 96 6.90 -9.52 11.00
N SER A 97 8.01 -8.87 10.69
CA SER A 97 8.71 -9.02 9.40
C SER A 97 9.82 -10.06 9.46
N GLY A 98 10.43 -10.20 10.62
CA GLY A 98 11.62 -10.98 10.83
C GLY A 98 12.90 -10.21 10.56
N ILE A 99 14.00 -10.74 11.08
CA ILE A 99 15.35 -10.26 10.83
C ILE A 99 16.23 -11.38 10.30
N PRO A 100 17.17 -11.11 9.41
CA PRO A 100 18.15 -12.10 8.99
C PRO A 100 19.08 -12.44 10.18
N ILE A 101 19.10 -13.72 10.56
CA ILE A 101 19.96 -14.22 11.63
C ILE A 101 21.33 -14.60 11.07
N THR A 102 21.33 -15.31 9.94
CA THR A 102 22.54 -15.75 9.26
C THR A 102 22.26 -16.05 7.79
N THR A 103 23.32 -16.27 7.03
CA THR A 103 23.25 -16.72 5.64
C THR A 103 24.00 -18.03 5.51
N VAL A 104 23.32 -19.06 5.04
CA VAL A 104 23.91 -20.35 4.72
C VAL A 104 24.23 -20.39 3.23
N ARG A 105 25.43 -20.81 2.88
CA ARG A 105 25.83 -21.00 1.50
C ARG A 105 25.58 -22.45 1.10
N GLU A 106 24.74 -22.64 0.08
CA GLU A 106 24.44 -23.94 -0.51
C GLU A 106 24.85 -23.88 -1.98
N ASP A 107 25.99 -24.49 -2.30
CA ASP A 107 26.67 -24.36 -3.59
C ASP A 107 26.91 -22.90 -4.00
N ILE A 108 26.25 -22.47 -5.08
CA ILE A 108 26.33 -21.10 -5.62
C ILE A 108 25.25 -20.16 -5.03
N ARG A 109 24.35 -20.68 -4.19
CA ARG A 109 23.24 -19.91 -3.62
C ARG A 109 23.54 -19.47 -2.20
N ALA A 110 23.23 -18.21 -1.90
CA ALA A 110 23.20 -17.68 -0.55
C ALA A 110 21.75 -17.72 -0.03
N VAL A 111 21.49 -18.55 0.98
CA VAL A 111 20.16 -18.71 1.58
C VAL A 111 20.15 -17.97 2.91
N GLN A 112 19.32 -16.95 3.02
CA GLN A 112 19.13 -16.20 4.27
C GLN A 112 18.23 -16.96 5.23
N VAL A 113 18.68 -17.14 6.46
CA VAL A 113 17.87 -17.67 7.56
C VAL A 113 17.22 -16.49 8.29
N ILE A 114 15.90 -16.40 8.23
CA ILE A 114 15.13 -15.31 8.84
C ILE A 114 14.41 -15.83 10.09
N GLY A 115 14.66 -15.19 11.23
CA GLY A 115 13.92 -15.40 12.47
C GLY A 115 12.76 -14.46 12.59
N ARG A 116 11.56 -14.98 12.91
CA ARG A 116 10.34 -14.21 13.13
C ARG A 116 9.34 -14.97 13.99
N ALA A 117 8.28 -14.29 14.48
CA ALA A 117 7.19 -14.95 15.18
C ALA A 117 6.43 -15.93 14.27
N ALA A 118 5.77 -16.92 14.86
CA ALA A 118 4.94 -17.89 14.14
C ALA A 118 3.80 -17.21 13.37
N GLY A 119 3.40 -17.81 12.24
CA GLY A 119 2.45 -17.19 11.32
C GLY A 119 1.06 -16.98 11.89
N ASP A 120 0.58 -17.88 12.71
CA ASP A 120 -0.72 -17.85 13.39
C ASP A 120 -0.87 -16.69 14.39
N ILE A 121 0.26 -16.22 14.93
CA ILE A 121 0.28 -15.08 15.88
C ILE A 121 0.47 -13.77 15.13
N ARG A 122 1.46 -13.68 14.22
CA ARG A 122 1.82 -12.42 13.55
C ARG A 122 0.83 -11.98 12.47
N LEU A 123 0.05 -12.89 11.90
CA LEU A 123 -0.93 -12.60 10.85
C LEU A 123 -2.32 -12.26 11.39
N ASP A 124 -2.52 -12.38 12.68
CA ASP A 124 -3.78 -12.03 13.35
C ASP A 124 -3.65 -10.62 13.99
N PRO A 125 -4.28 -9.58 13.44
CA PRO A 125 -4.22 -8.23 13.98
C PRO A 125 -4.70 -8.13 15.43
N ALA A 126 -5.63 -8.98 15.86
CA ALA A 126 -6.15 -8.97 17.21
C ALA A 126 -5.11 -9.44 18.26
N LYS A 127 -4.20 -10.32 17.86
CA LYS A 127 -3.14 -10.84 18.73
C LYS A 127 -1.91 -9.95 18.82
N ILE A 128 -1.77 -8.95 17.93
CA ILE A 128 -0.58 -8.10 17.92
C ILE A 128 -0.52 -7.21 19.16
N ALA A 129 -1.66 -6.77 19.69
CA ALA A 129 -1.71 -5.99 20.92
C ALA A 129 -1.15 -6.76 22.15
N ASP A 130 -1.18 -8.10 22.10
CA ASP A 130 -0.69 -8.98 23.16
C ASP A 130 0.80 -9.35 22.99
N PHE A 131 1.47 -8.84 21.96
CA PHE A 131 2.89 -9.09 21.81
C PHE A 131 3.66 -8.60 23.01
N THR A 132 4.49 -9.49 23.55
CA THR A 132 5.32 -9.21 24.70
C THR A 132 6.68 -8.69 24.25
N LEU A 133 7.01 -7.47 24.68
CA LEU A 133 8.29 -6.83 24.45
C LEU A 133 9.17 -6.97 25.68
N VAL A 134 10.48 -6.89 25.49
CA VAL A 134 11.46 -7.03 26.56
C VAL A 134 12.12 -5.67 26.82
N GLY A 135 11.95 -5.14 28.02
CA GLY A 135 12.61 -3.91 28.47
C GLY A 135 14.08 -4.14 28.84
N SER A 136 14.80 -3.05 29.07
CA SER A 136 16.25 -3.06 29.34
C SER A 136 16.62 -3.85 30.61
N GLY A 137 15.73 -3.96 31.57
CA GLY A 137 15.89 -4.77 32.79
C GLY A 137 15.45 -6.23 32.65
N GLY A 138 15.10 -6.69 31.42
CA GLY A 138 14.60 -8.03 31.18
C GLY A 138 13.09 -8.25 31.52
N GLN A 139 12.41 -7.21 31.98
CA GLN A 139 10.97 -7.27 32.24
C GLN A 139 10.19 -7.48 30.92
N ARG A 140 9.14 -8.26 31.00
CA ARG A 140 8.25 -8.52 29.85
C ARG A 140 7.04 -7.61 29.95
N VAL A 141 6.79 -6.84 28.89
CA VAL A 141 5.72 -5.84 28.83
C VAL A 141 4.86 -6.07 27.60
N PRO A 142 3.56 -6.33 27.75
CA PRO A 142 2.65 -6.40 26.61
C PRO A 142 2.59 -5.04 25.87
N LEU A 143 2.48 -5.08 24.55
CA LEU A 143 2.39 -3.88 23.70
C LEU A 143 1.20 -2.98 24.12
N SER A 144 0.07 -3.60 24.49
CA SER A 144 -1.13 -2.91 24.99
C SER A 144 -0.93 -2.09 26.27
N GLN A 145 0.12 -2.37 27.05
CA GLN A 145 0.43 -1.58 28.25
C GLN A 145 1.17 -0.27 27.93
N ILE A 146 1.86 -0.21 26.81
CA ILE A 146 2.71 0.93 26.43
C ILE A 146 2.12 1.81 25.32
N GLY A 147 0.98 1.41 24.76
CA GLY A 147 0.33 2.17 23.69
C GLY A 147 -0.91 1.49 23.15
N ASP A 148 -1.50 2.16 22.17
CA ASP A 148 -2.71 1.69 21.50
C ASP A 148 -2.39 1.26 20.06
N VAL A 149 -3.09 0.22 19.63
CA VAL A 149 -3.03 -0.30 18.26
C VAL A 149 -4.31 0.09 17.54
N SER A 150 -4.20 0.73 16.39
CA SER A 150 -5.36 1.07 15.54
C SER A 150 -5.09 0.70 14.09
N ILE A 151 -6.14 0.34 13.36
CA ILE A 151 -6.05 0.08 11.92
C ILE A 151 -6.64 1.28 11.17
N ARG A 152 -5.88 1.83 10.24
CA ARG A 152 -6.29 2.94 9.38
C ARG A 152 -6.12 2.56 7.93
N MET A 153 -7.00 3.10 7.08
CA MET A 153 -6.88 2.91 5.64
C MET A 153 -6.00 4.01 5.04
N GLU A 154 -4.86 3.63 4.48
CA GLU A 154 -3.87 4.57 3.93
C GLU A 154 -3.58 4.29 2.46
N ASP A 155 -3.09 5.32 1.77
CA ASP A 155 -2.64 5.19 0.39
C ASP A 155 -1.26 4.49 0.37
N PRO A 156 -1.13 3.33 -0.29
CA PRO A 156 0.12 2.55 -0.27
C PRO A 156 1.25 3.24 -1.04
N LEU A 157 0.89 4.16 -1.92
CA LEU A 157 1.83 4.87 -2.78
C LEU A 157 1.33 6.28 -3.06
N LEU A 158 2.17 7.26 -2.75
CA LEU A 158 1.99 8.66 -3.15
C LEU A 158 2.97 9.01 -4.26
N ARG A 159 2.46 9.37 -5.44
CA ARG A 159 3.28 9.83 -6.55
C ARG A 159 3.38 11.35 -6.55
N ARG A 160 4.55 11.85 -6.94
CA ARG A 160 4.78 13.28 -7.14
C ARG A 160 5.32 13.51 -8.55
N ARG A 161 4.91 14.62 -9.15
CA ARG A 161 5.47 15.16 -10.37
C ARG A 161 5.89 16.60 -10.11
N ASP A 162 7.13 16.92 -10.43
CA ASP A 162 7.70 18.25 -10.15
C ASP A 162 7.50 18.66 -8.67
N ARG A 163 7.75 17.71 -7.76
CA ARG A 163 7.58 17.80 -6.30
C ARG A 163 6.13 17.94 -5.81
N THR A 164 5.15 18.09 -6.70
CA THR A 164 3.73 18.21 -6.36
C THR A 164 3.06 16.84 -6.35
N PRO A 165 2.30 16.49 -5.31
CA PRO A 165 1.49 15.27 -5.28
C PRO A 165 0.59 15.21 -6.52
N THR A 166 0.58 14.04 -7.17
CA THR A 166 -0.11 13.85 -8.45
C THR A 166 -0.76 12.48 -8.50
N ILE A 167 -2.06 12.46 -8.71
CA ILE A 167 -2.83 11.24 -9.01
C ILE A 167 -3.16 11.22 -10.51
N THR A 168 -2.92 10.09 -11.16
CA THR A 168 -3.30 9.88 -12.55
C THR A 168 -4.51 8.96 -12.60
N VAL A 169 -5.63 9.48 -13.09
CA VAL A 169 -6.79 8.68 -13.45
C VAL A 169 -6.64 8.27 -14.91
N ARG A 170 -6.70 6.98 -15.18
CA ARG A 170 -6.35 6.42 -16.49
C ARG A 170 -7.25 5.24 -16.84
N GLY A 171 -7.37 4.96 -18.13
CA GLY A 171 -8.17 3.85 -18.60
C GLY A 171 -7.92 3.51 -20.06
N ASP A 172 -8.48 2.38 -20.47
CA ASP A 172 -8.55 1.98 -21.85
C ASP A 172 -9.77 2.63 -22.52
N VAL A 173 -9.69 2.86 -23.83
CA VAL A 173 -10.84 3.28 -24.63
C VAL A 173 -11.66 2.07 -25.08
N ALA A 174 -12.94 2.27 -25.35
CA ALA A 174 -13.78 1.26 -25.95
C ALA A 174 -13.27 0.87 -27.34
N ASP A 175 -13.61 -0.34 -27.79
CA ASP A 175 -13.13 -0.86 -29.08
C ASP A 175 -13.56 0.06 -30.23
N ASN A 176 -12.68 0.17 -31.20
CA ASN A 176 -12.84 0.96 -32.43
C ASN A 176 -12.91 2.50 -32.22
N LEU A 177 -12.57 3.00 -31.02
CA LEU A 177 -12.46 4.43 -30.75
C LEU A 177 -10.99 4.87 -30.70
N GLN A 178 -10.73 6.12 -31.13
CA GLN A 178 -9.41 6.72 -31.05
C GLN A 178 -9.25 7.48 -29.73
N PRO A 179 -8.11 7.34 -29.03
CA PRO A 179 -7.87 8.01 -27.75
C PRO A 179 -8.05 9.55 -27.78
N PRO A 180 -7.60 10.28 -28.83
CA PRO A 180 -7.82 11.70 -28.90
C PRO A 180 -9.30 12.11 -28.95
N ASP A 181 -10.12 11.34 -29.69
CA ASP A 181 -11.57 11.64 -29.83
C ASP A 181 -12.28 11.43 -28.49
N VAL A 182 -11.96 10.33 -27.80
CA VAL A 182 -12.50 10.03 -26.47
C VAL A 182 -12.06 11.10 -25.45
N SER A 183 -10.80 11.51 -25.47
CA SER A 183 -10.32 12.57 -24.60
C SER A 183 -11.07 13.88 -24.84
N SER A 184 -11.27 14.27 -26.10
CA SER A 184 -11.99 15.49 -26.49
C SER A 184 -13.48 15.44 -26.12
N ALA A 185 -14.12 14.27 -26.22
CA ALA A 185 -15.53 14.09 -25.86
C ALA A 185 -15.75 14.17 -24.34
N LEU A 186 -14.80 13.72 -23.54
CA LEU A 186 -14.87 13.70 -22.08
C LEU A 186 -14.43 15.01 -21.41
N MET A 187 -13.84 15.94 -22.14
CA MET A 187 -13.45 17.26 -21.66
C MET A 187 -14.55 18.32 -21.85
N LYS A 188 -15.64 17.99 -22.49
CA LYS A 188 -16.84 18.86 -22.68
C LYS A 188 -17.80 18.69 -21.49
#